data_46e9eef91a7d5edf5cc3fd102aad952e
#
_entry.id   46e9eef91a7d5edf5cc3fd102aad952e
#
_cell.length_a   1.000
_cell.length_b   1.000
_cell.length_c   1.000
_cell.angle_alpha   90.00
_cell.angle_beta   90.00
_cell.angle_gamma   90.00
#
_symmetry.space_group_name_H-M   'P 1'
#
loop_
_entity.id
_entity.type
_entity.pdbx_description
1 polymer ?
#
loop_
_entity_poly.entity_id
_entity_poly.type
_entity_poly.pdbx_seq_one_letter_code
_entity_poly.pdbx_strand_id
1 'polypeptide(L)'
;MLLRIGSLLFLLALVASDCMLAPRTVRSEPLKSAPGAPPLDVQQAPAADDKPSGRLIPLAPSAAIPEIITDLSRLPAPVARARARILAAARSGELEQLAALMNEAMPIFSFTDEKDPIAFWKATYPDSDGVEALSILTMILETGFVRVDEGTPQEMYVWPYFVRMSLPALTPQQKVELFRIVTGADYKDMLAFGVYAFYRVGIGPDGIWHFFVAGD
;
A
#
# COMPACT_ATOMS: atom_id res chain seq x y z
N MET A 1 60.87 -22.63 -29.06
CA MET A 1 61.13 -23.97 -28.58
C MET A 1 59.89 -24.47 -27.85
N LEU A 2 59.16 -25.34 -28.57
CA LEU A 2 58.22 -26.40 -28.17
C LEU A 2 57.39 -26.21 -26.86
N LEU A 3 56.08 -25.94 -26.98
CA LEU A 3 54.98 -26.89 -27.22
C LEU A 3 54.80 -27.96 -26.11
N ARG A 4 53.69 -27.90 -25.37
CA ARG A 4 52.87 -29.09 -25.09
C ARG A 4 51.46 -28.70 -24.69
N ILE A 5 50.55 -29.10 -25.54
CA ILE A 5 49.09 -29.19 -25.43
C ILE A 5 48.77 -30.34 -24.49
N GLY A 6 47.92 -30.08 -23.50
CA GLY A 6 47.34 -31.13 -22.65
C GLY A 6 45.81 -31.04 -22.70
N SER A 7 45.24 -31.85 -23.60
CA SER A 7 43.79 -32.05 -23.74
C SER A 7 43.30 -32.91 -22.55
N LEU A 8 42.33 -32.43 -21.76
CA LEU A 8 41.62 -33.22 -20.78
C LEU A 8 40.14 -33.31 -21.18
N LEU A 9 39.80 -34.47 -21.77
CA LEU A 9 38.41 -34.86 -22.00
C LEU A 9 37.75 -35.11 -20.66
N PHE A 10 36.69 -34.34 -20.33
CA PHE A 10 35.78 -34.71 -19.25
C PHE A 10 34.57 -35.44 -19.83
N LEU A 11 34.47 -36.69 -19.48
CA LEU A 11 33.41 -37.62 -19.82
C LEU A 11 32.11 -37.19 -19.08
N LEU A 12 31.08 -36.84 -19.86
CA LEU A 12 29.75 -36.48 -19.33
C LEU A 12 28.99 -37.82 -19.12
N ALA A 13 28.84 -38.24 -17.86
CA ALA A 13 27.96 -39.35 -17.50
C ALA A 13 26.53 -38.77 -17.33
N LEU A 14 25.66 -39.11 -18.28
CA LEU A 14 24.23 -38.90 -18.21
C LEU A 14 23.62 -39.88 -17.24
N VAL A 15 23.20 -39.47 -16.05
CA VAL A 15 22.32 -40.26 -15.19
C VAL A 15 20.88 -39.74 -15.42
N ALA A 16 20.14 -40.51 -16.20
CA ALA A 16 18.71 -40.35 -16.33
C ALA A 16 18.04 -40.90 -15.06
N SER A 17 17.54 -40.04 -14.19
CA SER A 17 16.61 -40.41 -13.12
C SER A 17 15.20 -40.17 -13.61
N ASP A 18 14.54 -41.22 -14.02
CA ASP A 18 13.10 -41.30 -14.22
C ASP A 18 12.39 -41.09 -12.85
N CYS A 19 11.92 -39.91 -12.59
CA CYS A 19 11.02 -39.65 -11.48
C CYS A 19 9.58 -39.71 -12.02
N MET A 20 8.98 -40.89 -12.01
CA MET A 20 7.55 -41.09 -12.25
C MET A 20 6.76 -40.34 -11.16
N LEU A 21 6.25 -39.16 -11.49
CA LEU A 21 5.27 -38.42 -10.67
C LEU A 21 3.88 -39.04 -10.93
N ALA A 22 3.44 -39.93 -10.03
CA ALA A 22 2.06 -40.40 -10.02
C ALA A 22 1.11 -39.23 -9.61
N PRO A 23 -0.03 -39.05 -10.28
CA PRO A 23 -0.99 -38.02 -9.88
C PRO A 23 -1.62 -38.39 -8.53
N ARG A 24 -1.36 -37.54 -7.51
CA ARG A 24 -2.06 -37.60 -6.23
C ARG A 24 -3.48 -37.07 -6.42
N THR A 25 -4.44 -37.97 -6.51
CA THR A 25 -5.86 -37.65 -6.38
C THR A 25 -6.12 -37.22 -4.95
N VAL A 26 -6.35 -35.90 -4.77
CA VAL A 26 -6.87 -35.34 -3.52
C VAL A 26 -8.35 -35.73 -3.41
N ARG A 27 -8.60 -36.71 -2.56
CA ARG A 27 -9.96 -37.14 -2.20
C ARG A 27 -10.50 -36.12 -1.20
N SER A 28 -11.44 -35.29 -1.64
CA SER A 28 -12.20 -34.40 -0.77
C SER A 28 -13.14 -35.23 0.10
N GLU A 29 -12.83 -35.38 1.38
CA GLU A 29 -13.81 -35.92 2.35
C GLU A 29 -14.80 -34.82 2.74
N PRO A 30 -16.12 -35.10 2.80
CA PRO A 30 -17.09 -34.13 3.24
C PRO A 30 -16.95 -33.88 4.74
N LEU A 31 -16.84 -32.59 5.08
CA LEU A 31 -16.81 -32.10 6.47
C LEU A 31 -18.08 -32.54 7.19
N LYS A 32 -17.95 -33.38 8.21
CA LYS A 32 -19.04 -33.83 9.07
C LYS A 32 -19.51 -32.65 9.90
N SER A 33 -20.76 -32.21 9.70
CA SER A 33 -21.42 -31.20 10.51
C SER A 33 -21.46 -31.61 11.98
N ALA A 34 -20.93 -30.78 12.85
CA ALA A 34 -21.07 -30.90 14.30
C ALA A 34 -22.46 -30.47 14.72
N PRO A 35 -23.09 -31.15 15.67
CA PRO A 35 -24.45 -30.81 16.16
C PRO A 35 -24.40 -29.69 17.20
N GLY A 36 -25.28 -28.71 17.03
CA GLY A 36 -25.94 -27.96 18.08
C GLY A 36 -25.10 -27.02 18.95
N ALA A 37 -24.94 -25.76 18.51
CA ALA A 37 -24.71 -24.67 19.46
C ALA A 37 -26.06 -24.07 19.87
N PRO A 38 -26.25 -23.75 21.15
CA PRO A 38 -27.49 -23.10 21.62
C PRO A 38 -27.58 -21.65 21.16
N PRO A 39 -28.80 -21.05 21.05
CA PRO A 39 -28.96 -19.67 20.61
C PRO A 39 -28.37 -18.72 21.65
N LEU A 40 -27.57 -17.76 21.18
CA LEU A 40 -27.02 -16.67 21.98
C LEU A 40 -28.16 -15.70 22.31
N ASP A 41 -28.43 -15.60 23.61
CA ASP A 41 -29.33 -14.64 24.22
C ASP A 41 -28.79 -13.22 24.02
N VAL A 42 -29.53 -12.38 23.29
CA VAL A 42 -29.17 -10.98 23.06
C VAL A 42 -29.49 -10.20 24.31
N GLN A 43 -28.56 -10.14 25.23
CA GLN A 43 -28.65 -9.30 26.42
C GLN A 43 -28.29 -7.86 26.02
N GLN A 44 -29.26 -7.00 26.09
CA GLN A 44 -29.20 -5.57 25.92
C GLN A 44 -28.11 -4.97 26.84
N ALA A 45 -27.05 -4.40 26.29
CA ALA A 45 -26.01 -3.71 27.03
C ALA A 45 -26.51 -2.35 27.54
N PRO A 46 -26.18 -1.95 28.76
CA PRO A 46 -26.54 -0.64 29.31
C PRO A 46 -25.76 0.47 28.64
N ALA A 47 -26.37 1.66 28.53
CA ALA A 47 -25.81 2.88 28.00
C ALA A 47 -24.47 3.21 28.68
N ALA A 48 -23.40 3.31 27.87
CA ALA A 48 -22.08 3.70 28.34
C ALA A 48 -21.83 5.19 28.08
N ASP A 49 -21.28 5.78 29.10
CA ASP A 49 -20.91 7.16 29.31
C ASP A 49 -20.09 7.78 28.18
N ASP A 50 -20.38 9.06 27.98
CA ASP A 50 -19.79 10.06 27.14
C ASP A 50 -18.26 10.20 27.40
N LYS A 51 -17.42 9.60 26.53
CA LYS A 51 -16.00 9.95 26.39
C LYS A 51 -15.80 10.58 25.00
N PRO A 52 -15.05 11.69 24.88
CA PRO A 52 -14.81 12.29 23.60
C PRO A 52 -13.93 11.36 22.76
N SER A 53 -14.58 10.51 21.97
CA SER A 53 -13.95 9.84 20.85
C SER A 53 -13.51 10.90 19.85
N GLY A 54 -12.22 10.98 19.58
CA GLY A 54 -11.68 11.71 18.45
C GLY A 54 -12.33 11.21 17.17
N ARG A 55 -13.45 11.83 16.83
CA ARG A 55 -14.21 11.57 15.62
C ARG A 55 -13.39 12.07 14.46
N LEU A 56 -12.66 11.18 13.80
CA LEU A 56 -12.18 11.43 12.46
C LEU A 56 -13.41 11.78 11.63
N ILE A 57 -13.50 13.02 11.21
CA ILE A 57 -14.60 13.50 10.36
C ILE A 57 -14.44 12.74 9.04
N PRO A 58 -15.40 11.89 8.64
CA PRO A 58 -15.37 11.33 7.29
C PRO A 58 -15.36 12.53 6.34
N LEU A 59 -14.36 12.58 5.47
CA LEU A 59 -14.32 13.60 4.42
C LEU A 59 -15.56 13.38 3.55
N ALA A 60 -16.60 14.18 3.81
CA ALA A 60 -17.83 14.13 3.04
C ALA A 60 -17.47 14.27 1.55
N PRO A 61 -17.99 13.41 0.67
CA PRO A 61 -17.70 13.52 -0.75
C PRO A 61 -18.15 14.89 -1.22
N SER A 62 -17.20 15.73 -1.58
CA SER A 62 -17.47 17.00 -2.26
C SER A 62 -18.26 16.65 -3.53
N ALA A 63 -19.40 17.32 -3.73
CA ALA A 63 -20.27 17.07 -4.89
C ALA A 63 -19.62 17.42 -6.25
N ALA A 64 -18.46 18.05 -6.24
CA ALA A 64 -17.65 18.32 -7.43
C ALA A 64 -16.63 17.19 -7.61
N ILE A 65 -16.55 16.63 -8.84
CA ILE A 65 -15.48 15.71 -9.22
C ILE A 65 -14.16 16.48 -9.07
N PRO A 66 -13.22 16.03 -8.21
CA PRO A 66 -11.97 16.74 -8.02
C PRO A 66 -11.16 16.73 -9.32
N GLU A 67 -10.46 17.82 -9.58
CA GLU A 67 -9.54 17.88 -10.71
C GLU A 67 -8.40 16.88 -10.47
N ILE A 68 -8.30 15.90 -11.36
CA ILE A 68 -7.16 14.96 -11.39
C ILE A 68 -5.99 15.67 -12.05
N ILE A 69 -4.89 15.83 -11.33
CA ILE A 69 -3.71 16.51 -11.83
C ILE A 69 -2.61 15.48 -12.06
N THR A 70 -2.26 15.28 -13.31
CA THR A 70 -1.13 14.41 -13.72
C THR A 70 0.11 15.20 -14.08
N ASP A 71 -0.04 16.49 -14.35
CA ASP A 71 1.05 17.40 -14.65
C ASP A 71 1.76 17.84 -13.36
N LEU A 72 2.94 17.29 -13.13
CA LEU A 72 3.76 17.60 -11.96
C LEU A 72 4.29 19.04 -11.95
N SER A 73 4.30 19.75 -13.10
CA SER A 73 4.69 21.15 -13.15
C SER A 73 3.73 22.07 -12.42
N ARG A 74 2.52 21.58 -12.16
CA ARG A 74 1.48 22.29 -11.37
C ARG A 74 1.68 22.19 -9.85
N LEU A 75 2.65 21.39 -9.38
CA LEU A 75 2.98 21.32 -7.97
C LEU A 75 3.71 22.61 -7.52
N PRO A 76 3.33 23.18 -6.37
CA PRO A 76 4.14 24.20 -5.72
C PRO A 76 5.57 23.71 -5.48
N ALA A 77 6.55 24.58 -5.60
CA ALA A 77 7.96 24.20 -5.46
C ALA A 77 8.29 23.48 -4.13
N PRO A 78 7.71 23.83 -2.96
CA PRO A 78 7.92 23.05 -1.73
C PRO A 78 7.41 21.61 -1.85
N VAL A 79 6.20 21.42 -2.37
CA VAL A 79 5.56 20.11 -2.56
C VAL A 79 6.36 19.25 -3.55
N ALA A 80 6.78 19.83 -4.67
CA ALA A 80 7.59 19.14 -5.67
C ALA A 80 8.93 18.67 -5.08
N ARG A 81 9.60 19.50 -4.27
CA ARG A 81 10.84 19.12 -3.58
C ARG A 81 10.63 18.01 -2.56
N ALA A 82 9.58 18.12 -1.73
CA ALA A 82 9.26 17.07 -0.74
C ALA A 82 8.99 15.74 -1.44
N ARG A 83 8.12 15.72 -2.47
CA ARG A 83 7.85 14.52 -3.27
C ARG A 83 9.13 13.92 -3.86
N ALA A 84 10.01 14.75 -4.43
CA ALA A 84 11.27 14.27 -5.01
C ALA A 84 12.19 13.64 -3.96
N ARG A 85 12.30 14.22 -2.77
CA ARG A 85 13.09 13.67 -1.64
C ARG A 85 12.52 12.32 -1.19
N ILE A 86 11.21 12.23 -0.99
CA ILE A 86 10.54 10.99 -0.57
C ILE A 86 10.75 9.90 -1.64
N LEU A 87 10.56 10.20 -2.91
CA LEU A 87 10.80 9.25 -4.01
C LEU A 87 12.27 8.81 -4.08
N ALA A 88 13.21 9.70 -3.88
CA ALA A 88 14.63 9.34 -3.87
C ALA A 88 14.95 8.37 -2.75
N ALA A 89 14.44 8.62 -1.53
CA ALA A 89 14.59 7.72 -0.40
C ALA A 89 13.91 6.36 -0.64
N ALA A 90 12.67 6.36 -1.15
CA ALA A 90 11.97 5.11 -1.45
C ALA A 90 12.69 4.27 -2.51
N ARG A 91 13.19 4.90 -3.57
CA ARG A 91 13.91 4.22 -4.66
C ARG A 91 15.31 3.73 -4.29
N SER A 92 15.88 4.20 -3.17
CA SER A 92 17.17 3.69 -2.69
C SER A 92 17.08 2.22 -2.25
N GLY A 93 15.89 1.75 -1.88
CA GLY A 93 15.69 0.43 -1.31
C GLY A 93 16.07 0.33 0.18
N GLU A 94 16.43 1.45 0.81
CA GLU A 94 16.94 1.53 2.18
C GLU A 94 15.92 2.17 3.11
N LEU A 95 15.34 1.38 4.03
CA LEU A 95 14.36 1.86 4.99
C LEU A 95 14.90 3.00 5.86
N GLU A 96 16.18 2.97 6.17
CA GLU A 96 16.88 3.98 6.98
C GLU A 96 16.84 5.37 6.33
N GLN A 97 16.93 5.44 5.00
CA GLN A 97 16.82 6.71 4.27
C GLN A 97 15.40 7.28 4.35
N LEU A 98 14.39 6.41 4.24
CA LEU A 98 12.99 6.83 4.41
C LEU A 98 12.73 7.24 5.86
N ALA A 99 13.18 6.44 6.84
CA ALA A 99 13.01 6.72 8.26
C ALA A 99 13.65 8.05 8.67
N ALA A 100 14.80 8.41 8.09
CA ALA A 100 15.43 9.71 8.33
C ALA A 100 14.51 10.88 7.93
N LEU A 101 13.83 10.78 6.77
CA LEU A 101 12.85 11.79 6.34
C LEU A 101 11.59 11.77 7.22
N MET A 102 11.14 10.60 7.65
CA MET A 102 9.99 10.47 8.55
C MET A 102 10.29 11.08 9.92
N ASN A 103 11.48 10.89 10.46
CA ASN A 103 11.90 11.49 11.71
C ASN A 103 12.02 13.01 11.63
N GLU A 104 12.36 13.57 10.46
CA GLU A 104 12.39 15.01 10.21
C GLU A 104 10.97 15.61 10.14
N ALA A 105 10.06 14.96 9.39
CA ALA A 105 8.73 15.47 9.10
C ALA A 105 7.64 14.97 10.07
N MET A 106 7.90 13.86 10.76
CA MET A 106 6.98 13.18 11.67
C MET A 106 5.58 12.89 11.06
N PRO A 107 5.50 12.32 9.85
CA PRO A 107 4.22 11.99 9.25
C PRO A 107 3.52 10.89 10.02
N ILE A 108 2.19 10.86 9.94
CA ILE A 108 1.41 9.71 10.40
C ILE A 108 1.68 8.55 9.42
N PHE A 109 2.20 7.43 9.91
CA PHE A 109 2.44 6.22 9.10
C PHE A 109 1.70 4.99 9.66
N SER A 110 1.18 5.10 10.88
CA SER A 110 0.48 4.03 11.57
C SER A 110 -0.62 4.62 12.47
N PHE A 111 -1.68 3.86 12.65
CA PHE A 111 -2.72 4.13 13.66
C PHE A 111 -2.51 3.32 14.94
N THR A 112 -1.33 2.69 15.09
CA THR A 112 -0.90 1.96 16.29
C THR A 112 -0.03 2.85 17.18
N ASP A 113 0.39 2.31 18.33
CA ASP A 113 1.32 3.00 19.26
C ASP A 113 2.79 2.92 18.80
N GLU A 114 3.10 2.19 17.71
CA GLU A 114 4.45 2.08 17.17
C GLU A 114 4.94 3.44 16.65
N LYS A 115 6.12 3.85 17.09
CA LYS A 115 6.74 5.12 16.73
C LYS A 115 7.98 4.96 15.85
N ASP A 116 8.52 3.74 15.76
CA ASP A 116 9.65 3.45 14.88
C ASP A 116 9.13 3.00 13.51
N PRO A 117 9.31 3.81 12.46
CA PRO A 117 8.85 3.45 11.14
C PRO A 117 9.54 2.20 10.57
N ILE A 118 10.80 1.93 10.91
CA ILE A 118 11.51 0.74 10.45
C ILE A 118 10.89 -0.51 11.09
N ALA A 119 10.72 -0.49 12.42
CA ALA A 119 10.09 -1.59 13.13
C ALA A 119 8.67 -1.86 12.61
N PHE A 120 7.90 -0.80 12.37
CA PHE A 120 6.54 -0.90 11.82
C PHE A 120 6.52 -1.56 10.44
N TRP A 121 7.35 -1.11 9.50
CA TRP A 121 7.36 -1.66 8.13
C TRP A 121 7.86 -3.09 8.08
N LYS A 122 8.88 -3.45 8.88
CA LYS A 122 9.36 -4.83 9.00
C LYS A 122 8.30 -5.76 9.59
N ALA A 123 7.53 -5.30 10.55
CA ALA A 123 6.43 -6.07 11.12
C ALA A 123 5.24 -6.21 10.14
N THR A 124 4.97 -5.17 9.34
CA THR A 124 3.88 -5.16 8.37
C THR A 124 4.20 -6.01 7.14
N TYR A 125 5.44 -6.00 6.68
CA TYR A 125 5.93 -6.69 5.49
C TYR A 125 7.14 -7.58 5.82
N PRO A 126 6.96 -8.66 6.62
CA PRO A 126 8.07 -9.48 7.10
C PRO A 126 8.80 -10.22 5.97
N ASP A 127 8.10 -10.63 4.92
CA ASP A 127 8.67 -11.39 3.80
C ASP A 127 9.66 -10.57 2.96
N SER A 128 9.55 -9.26 3.00
CA SER A 128 10.43 -8.31 2.29
C SER A 128 11.32 -7.48 3.22
N ASP A 129 11.39 -7.83 4.52
CA ASP A 129 12.06 -7.03 5.55
C ASP A 129 11.66 -5.54 5.53
N GLY A 130 10.38 -5.28 5.19
CA GLY A 130 9.79 -3.92 5.11
C GLY A 130 9.96 -3.21 3.76
N VAL A 131 10.75 -3.74 2.82
CA VAL A 131 11.05 -3.07 1.53
C VAL A 131 9.80 -2.88 0.67
N GLU A 132 8.77 -3.71 0.84
CA GLU A 132 7.50 -3.56 0.13
C GLU A 132 6.86 -2.18 0.36
N ALA A 133 6.99 -1.59 1.54
CA ALA A 133 6.51 -0.24 1.83
C ALA A 133 7.15 0.82 0.90
N LEU A 134 8.45 0.68 0.60
CA LEU A 134 9.16 1.57 -0.34
C LEU A 134 8.63 1.44 -1.77
N SER A 135 8.32 0.22 -2.20
CA SER A 135 7.71 -0.05 -3.50
C SER A 135 6.32 0.59 -3.60
N ILE A 136 5.47 0.37 -2.59
CA ILE A 136 4.12 0.96 -2.52
C ILE A 136 4.20 2.49 -2.56
N LEU A 137 5.06 3.10 -1.76
CA LEU A 137 5.25 4.54 -1.72
C LEU A 137 5.69 5.10 -3.07
N THR A 138 6.60 4.42 -3.75
CA THR A 138 7.06 4.79 -5.10
C THR A 138 5.91 4.73 -6.09
N MET A 139 5.18 3.63 -6.15
CA MET A 139 4.06 3.46 -7.08
C MET A 139 2.98 4.53 -6.88
N ILE A 140 2.63 4.84 -5.63
CA ILE A 140 1.62 5.85 -5.30
C ILE A 140 2.07 7.24 -5.76
N LEU A 141 3.28 7.65 -5.42
CA LEU A 141 3.79 8.97 -5.78
C LEU A 141 4.04 9.15 -7.29
N GLU A 142 4.09 8.07 -8.06
CA GLU A 142 4.18 8.12 -9.53
C GLU A 142 2.83 8.27 -10.24
N THR A 143 1.73 8.21 -9.50
CA THR A 143 0.39 8.48 -10.05
C THR A 143 0.09 9.98 -10.13
N GLY A 144 -1.08 10.31 -10.66
CA GLY A 144 -1.68 11.63 -10.51
C GLY A 144 -2.09 11.91 -9.05
N PHE A 145 -2.32 13.18 -8.77
CA PHE A 145 -2.70 13.66 -7.45
C PHE A 145 -3.97 14.53 -7.51
N VAL A 146 -4.52 14.80 -6.34
CA VAL A 146 -5.59 15.78 -6.15
C VAL A 146 -5.15 16.82 -5.13
N ARG A 147 -5.63 18.04 -5.32
CA ARG A 147 -5.56 19.09 -4.31
C ARG A 147 -6.86 19.06 -3.51
N VAL A 148 -6.77 18.96 -2.20
CA VAL A 148 -7.93 18.91 -1.30
C VAL A 148 -7.94 20.11 -0.39
N ASP A 149 -9.13 20.53 0.04
CA ASP A 149 -9.37 21.61 0.98
C ASP A 149 -8.65 22.91 0.60
N GLU A 150 -8.63 23.22 -0.69
CA GLU A 150 -7.98 24.37 -1.30
C GLU A 150 -8.38 25.68 -0.62
N GLY A 151 -7.38 26.50 -0.30
CA GLY A 151 -7.58 27.81 0.35
C GLY A 151 -7.91 27.72 1.83
N THR A 152 -7.88 26.55 2.45
CA THR A 152 -8.07 26.36 3.89
C THR A 152 -6.75 26.01 4.59
N PRO A 153 -6.69 26.09 5.93
CA PRO A 153 -5.53 25.60 6.69
C PRO A 153 -5.26 24.07 6.54
N GLN A 154 -6.24 23.31 6.02
CA GLN A 154 -6.16 21.87 5.79
C GLN A 154 -5.79 21.53 4.34
N GLU A 155 -5.47 22.54 3.53
CA GLU A 155 -5.08 22.33 2.14
C GLU A 155 -3.93 21.29 2.03
N MET A 156 -4.10 20.33 1.12
CA MET A 156 -3.13 19.24 0.95
C MET A 156 -3.09 18.75 -0.49
N TYR A 157 -1.93 18.26 -0.90
CA TYR A 157 -1.70 17.53 -2.13
C TYR A 157 -1.66 16.05 -1.78
N VAL A 158 -2.58 15.24 -2.35
CA VAL A 158 -2.80 13.86 -1.95
C VAL A 158 -2.63 12.91 -3.14
N TRP A 159 -1.82 11.88 -2.95
CA TRP A 159 -1.61 10.75 -3.86
C TRP A 159 -2.16 9.46 -3.26
N PRO A 160 -2.67 8.53 -4.09
CA PRO A 160 -3.05 8.70 -5.49
C PRO A 160 -4.38 9.47 -5.60
N TYR A 161 -4.69 10.01 -6.76
CA TYR A 161 -5.94 10.75 -6.99
C TYR A 161 -7.21 9.90 -6.73
N PHE A 162 -7.08 8.58 -6.70
CA PHE A 162 -8.19 7.65 -6.43
C PHE A 162 -8.88 7.87 -5.08
N VAL A 163 -8.20 8.51 -4.11
CA VAL A 163 -8.78 8.87 -2.79
C VAL A 163 -10.03 9.75 -2.90
N ARG A 164 -10.23 10.41 -4.05
CA ARG A 164 -11.38 11.27 -4.31
C ARG A 164 -12.25 10.77 -5.45
N MET A 165 -12.02 9.56 -5.95
CA MET A 165 -12.77 8.99 -7.06
C MET A 165 -13.82 7.99 -6.59
N SER A 166 -14.95 7.98 -7.30
CA SER A 166 -15.90 6.87 -7.21
C SER A 166 -15.32 5.66 -7.95
N LEU A 167 -14.88 4.64 -7.23
CA LEU A 167 -14.24 3.45 -7.81
C LEU A 167 -15.10 2.75 -8.89
N PRO A 168 -16.44 2.62 -8.72
CA PRO A 168 -17.30 2.06 -9.77
C PRO A 168 -17.32 2.89 -11.07
N ALA A 169 -17.08 4.20 -10.97
CA ALA A 169 -17.14 5.14 -12.09
C ALA A 169 -15.80 5.35 -12.81
N LEU A 170 -14.74 4.64 -12.43
CA LEU A 170 -13.43 4.73 -13.07
C LEU A 170 -13.49 4.31 -14.53
N THR A 171 -12.85 5.09 -15.40
CA THR A 171 -12.65 4.74 -16.81
C THR A 171 -11.76 3.50 -16.93
N PRO A 172 -11.78 2.80 -18.10
CA PRO A 172 -10.87 1.68 -18.32
C PRO A 172 -9.39 2.03 -18.10
N GLN A 173 -8.96 3.22 -18.54
CA GLN A 173 -7.58 3.70 -18.37
C GLN A 173 -7.24 3.92 -16.89
N GLN A 174 -8.14 4.53 -16.13
CA GLN A 174 -7.97 4.73 -14.69
C GLN A 174 -7.92 3.39 -13.93
N LYS A 175 -8.69 2.38 -14.38
CA LYS A 175 -8.59 1.02 -13.81
C LYS A 175 -7.23 0.38 -14.08
N VAL A 176 -6.66 0.56 -15.28
CA VAL A 176 -5.30 0.08 -15.57
C VAL A 176 -4.28 0.75 -14.64
N GLU A 177 -4.41 2.04 -14.38
CA GLU A 177 -3.54 2.76 -13.45
C GLU A 177 -3.75 2.29 -12.01
N LEU A 178 -4.99 2.11 -11.58
CA LEU A 178 -5.31 1.60 -10.25
C LEU A 178 -4.71 0.20 -10.00
N PHE A 179 -4.85 -0.72 -10.95
CA PHE A 179 -4.30 -2.07 -10.84
C PHE A 179 -2.77 -2.17 -10.94
N ARG A 180 -2.06 -1.08 -11.14
CA ARG A 180 -0.61 -0.99 -10.91
C ARG A 180 -0.27 -0.83 -9.42
N ILE A 181 -1.24 -0.41 -8.60
CA ILE A 181 -1.06 -0.09 -7.17
C ILE A 181 -1.69 -1.17 -6.31
N VAL A 182 -2.87 -1.67 -6.67
CA VAL A 182 -3.68 -2.58 -5.87
C VAL A 182 -3.91 -3.91 -6.58
N THR A 183 -4.15 -4.96 -5.80
CA THR A 183 -4.58 -6.25 -6.34
C THR A 183 -6.08 -6.27 -6.64
N GLY A 184 -6.54 -7.31 -7.38
CA GLY A 184 -7.97 -7.52 -7.59
C GLY A 184 -8.74 -7.81 -6.29
N ALA A 185 -8.09 -8.37 -5.27
CA ALA A 185 -8.67 -8.58 -3.94
C ALA A 185 -8.89 -7.24 -3.24
N ASP A 186 -7.85 -6.38 -3.17
CA ASP A 186 -7.95 -5.04 -2.59
C ASP A 186 -9.06 -4.22 -3.26
N TYR A 187 -9.14 -4.28 -4.61
CA TYR A 187 -10.17 -3.58 -5.36
C TYR A 187 -11.58 -4.05 -5.00
N LYS A 188 -11.78 -5.36 -4.85
CA LYS A 188 -13.05 -5.94 -4.44
C LYS A 188 -13.47 -5.47 -3.04
N ASP A 189 -12.53 -5.44 -2.12
CA ASP A 189 -12.78 -4.99 -0.75
C ASP A 189 -13.10 -3.50 -0.71
N MET A 190 -12.34 -2.66 -1.42
CA MET A 190 -12.62 -1.24 -1.58
C MET A 190 -13.98 -0.95 -2.20
N LEU A 191 -14.43 -1.78 -3.18
CA LEU A 191 -15.78 -1.66 -3.74
C LEU A 191 -16.86 -1.97 -2.68
N ALA A 192 -16.62 -2.94 -1.81
CA ALA A 192 -17.53 -3.27 -0.72
C ALA A 192 -17.59 -2.16 0.35
N PHE A 193 -16.47 -1.53 0.65
CA PHE A 193 -16.40 -0.37 1.55
C PHE A 193 -16.93 0.93 0.91
N GLY A 194 -16.94 1.01 -0.41
CA GLY A 194 -17.40 2.18 -1.15
C GLY A 194 -16.37 3.31 -1.32
N VAL A 195 -15.15 3.13 -0.83
CA VAL A 195 -14.07 4.13 -0.86
C VAL A 195 -12.71 3.50 -1.18
N TYR A 196 -11.76 4.33 -1.62
CA TYR A 196 -10.36 3.93 -1.73
C TYR A 196 -9.75 3.84 -0.33
N ALA A 197 -9.33 2.64 0.07
CA ALA A 197 -8.80 2.33 1.40
C ALA A 197 -7.35 1.82 1.38
N PHE A 198 -6.67 1.82 0.23
CA PHE A 198 -5.26 1.49 0.13
C PHE A 198 -4.37 2.67 0.54
N TYR A 199 -3.05 2.54 0.44
CA TYR A 199 -2.11 3.56 0.87
C TYR A 199 -2.31 4.89 0.17
N ARG A 200 -2.12 5.98 0.94
CA ARG A 200 -2.19 7.35 0.49
C ARG A 200 -1.09 8.20 1.13
N VAL A 201 -0.63 9.20 0.41
CA VAL A 201 0.38 10.17 0.84
C VAL A 201 -0.22 11.56 0.81
N GLY A 202 0.01 12.34 1.86
CA GLY A 202 -0.37 13.74 1.92
C GLY A 202 0.81 14.66 2.19
N ILE A 203 0.95 15.71 1.36
CA ILE A 203 1.98 16.74 1.50
C ILE A 203 1.29 18.10 1.51
N GLY A 204 1.55 18.91 2.53
CA GLY A 204 1.04 20.26 2.67
C GLY A 204 1.63 21.22 1.62
N PRO A 205 1.00 22.39 1.37
CA PRO A 205 1.48 23.36 0.40
C PRO A 205 2.86 23.94 0.75
N ASP A 206 3.26 23.86 2.01
CA ASP A 206 4.59 24.23 2.54
C ASP A 206 5.66 23.13 2.30
N GLY A 207 5.26 21.93 1.84
CA GLY A 207 6.12 20.79 1.62
C GLY A 207 6.28 19.88 2.83
N ILE A 208 5.52 20.08 3.90
CA ILE A 208 5.53 19.15 5.04
C ILE A 208 4.82 17.85 4.64
N TRP A 209 5.47 16.72 4.90
CA TRP A 209 4.90 15.41 4.71
C TRP A 209 4.03 15.04 5.92
N HIS A 210 2.72 14.94 5.72
CA HIS A 210 1.75 14.75 6.80
C HIS A 210 1.39 13.30 7.06
N PHE A 211 1.32 12.47 6.01
CA PHE A 211 0.97 11.05 6.20
C PHE A 211 1.39 10.13 5.05
N PHE A 212 1.60 8.87 5.41
CA PHE A 212 1.68 7.71 4.52
C PHE A 212 0.97 6.55 5.20
N VAL A 213 -0.32 6.37 4.94
CA VAL A 213 -1.19 5.43 5.65
C VAL A 213 -2.11 4.67 4.70
N ALA A 214 -2.55 3.49 5.12
CA ALA A 214 -3.65 2.73 4.53
C ALA A 214 -4.84 2.70 5.49
N GLY A 215 -6.04 2.47 4.96
CA GLY A 215 -7.28 2.46 5.72
C GLY A 215 -7.86 3.86 5.97
N ASP A 216 -8.96 3.92 6.71
CA ASP A 216 -9.66 5.15 7.15
C ASP A 216 -9.59 5.29 8.67
#